data_94c9f1da57ae9a0f4fce7443838941ea
#
_entry.id   94c9f1da57ae9a0f4fce7443838941ea
#
_cell.length_a   1.000
_cell.length_b   1.000
_cell.length_c   1.000
_cell.angle_alpha   90.00
_cell.angle_beta   90.00
_cell.angle_gamma   90.00
#
_symmetry.space_group_name_H-M   'P 1'
#
loop_
_entity.id
_entity.type
_entity.pdbx_description
1 polymer ?
#
loop_
_entity_poly.entity_id
_entity_poly.type
_entity_poly.pdbx_seq_one_letter_code
_entity_poly.pdbx_strand_id
1 'polypeptide(L)'
;MSRLVISMIFTVWALGGCATHTQNIKGDQVFLYLKDTGSQAVFFASSLDGFQRHPLTRHTKKTWRINLPADQEFTYFYIMDNQPYIPDCPYREKDDFGSENCIFAPDL
;
A
#
# COMPACT_ATOMS: atom_id res chain seq x y z
N MET A 1 -23.72 -8.59 36.23
CA MET A 1 -24.39 -8.23 35.13
C MET A 1 -23.76 -7.26 34.17
N SER A 2 -23.50 -6.12 34.57
CA SER A 2 -23.04 -5.14 33.60
C SER A 2 -21.67 -5.40 33.05
N ARG A 3 -20.92 -6.20 33.71
CA ARG A 3 -19.57 -6.33 33.29
C ARG A 3 -19.40 -6.94 31.95
N LEU A 4 -20.32 -7.71 31.52
CA LEU A 4 -20.10 -8.29 30.25
C LEU A 4 -20.21 -7.30 29.12
N VAL A 5 -20.84 -6.22 29.35
CA VAL A 5 -21.00 -5.22 28.34
C VAL A 5 -19.68 -4.62 27.94
N ILE A 6 -18.80 -4.58 28.85
CA ILE A 6 -17.57 -3.89 28.63
C ILE A 6 -16.70 -4.52 27.59
N SER A 7 -16.75 -5.79 27.51
CA SER A 7 -15.76 -6.45 26.72
C SER A 7 -15.86 -6.16 25.25
N MET A 8 -17.02 -5.90 24.74
CA MET A 8 -17.07 -5.72 23.32
C MET A 8 -16.72 -4.34 22.89
N ILE A 9 -16.62 -3.46 23.79
CA ILE A 9 -16.40 -2.11 23.41
C ILE A 9 -15.08 -1.90 22.72
N PHE A 10 -14.02 -2.44 23.25
CA PHE A 10 -12.78 -2.13 22.64
C PHE A 10 -12.50 -2.92 21.41
N THR A 11 -13.24 -3.92 21.12
CA THR A 11 -12.99 -4.57 19.86
C THR A 11 -13.27 -3.65 18.72
N VAL A 12 -14.11 -2.69 18.92
CA VAL A 12 -14.48 -1.82 17.84
C VAL A 12 -13.37 -0.91 17.41
N TRP A 13 -12.75 -0.24 18.32
CA TRP A 13 -11.76 0.70 17.90
C TRP A 13 -10.48 0.02 17.45
N ALA A 14 -10.34 -1.20 17.79
CA ALA A 14 -9.20 -1.92 17.26
C ALA A 14 -9.22 -1.92 15.75
N LEU A 15 -10.41 -1.86 15.19
CA LEU A 15 -10.53 -1.87 13.77
C LEU A 15 -10.32 -0.53 13.17
N GLY A 16 -10.48 0.48 13.97
CA GLY A 16 -10.29 1.81 13.47
C GLY A 16 -8.89 2.08 13.09
N GLY A 17 -8.04 1.07 13.08
CA GLY A 17 -6.67 1.24 12.70
C GLY A 17 -6.56 1.93 11.37
N CYS A 18 -5.54 2.72 11.21
CA CYS A 18 -5.35 3.52 10.04
C CYS A 18 -4.89 2.68 8.88
N ALA A 19 -5.51 2.85 7.75
CA ALA A 19 -4.99 2.28 6.54
C ALA A 19 -3.71 3.01 6.21
N THR A 20 -2.64 2.26 6.02
CA THR A 20 -1.37 2.85 5.64
C THR A 20 -1.21 2.90 4.13
N HIS A 21 -2.07 2.20 3.41
CA HIS A 21 -1.99 2.11 1.97
C HIS A 21 -3.39 2.00 1.41
N THR A 22 -3.71 2.87 0.45
CA THR A 22 -5.02 2.85 -0.19
C THR A 22 -4.85 3.02 -1.69
N GLN A 23 -5.89 2.63 -2.42
CA GLN A 23 -5.89 2.79 -3.87
C GLN A 23 -7.20 3.39 -4.32
N ASN A 24 -7.15 4.11 -5.44
CA ASN A 24 -8.32 4.73 -6.02
C ASN A 24 -8.20 4.64 -7.53
N ILE A 25 -9.17 4.02 -8.17
CA ILE A 25 -9.17 3.86 -9.61
C ILE A 25 -10.02 4.94 -10.24
N LYS A 26 -9.44 5.67 -11.19
CA LYS A 26 -10.13 6.70 -11.94
C LYS A 26 -9.86 6.49 -13.41
N GLY A 27 -10.89 6.07 -14.16
CA GLY A 27 -10.72 5.78 -15.56
C GLY A 27 -9.76 4.63 -15.76
N ASP A 28 -8.72 4.86 -16.53
CA ASP A 28 -7.75 3.84 -16.84
C ASP A 28 -6.50 3.93 -15.96
N GLN A 29 -6.58 4.68 -14.87
CA GLN A 29 -5.45 4.85 -13.97
C GLN A 29 -5.79 4.45 -12.55
N VAL A 30 -4.83 3.94 -11.83
CA VAL A 30 -4.95 3.67 -10.42
C VAL A 30 -3.98 4.60 -9.68
N PHE A 31 -4.48 5.24 -8.64
CA PHE A 31 -3.68 6.10 -7.78
C PHE A 31 -3.42 5.34 -6.49
N LEU A 32 -2.15 5.17 -6.17
CA LEU A 32 -1.76 4.51 -4.92
C LEU A 32 -1.30 5.58 -3.96
N TYR A 33 -1.82 5.51 -2.74
CA TYR A 33 -1.49 6.46 -1.69
C TYR A 33 -0.83 5.72 -0.55
N LEU A 34 0.29 6.25 -0.09
CA LEU A 34 1.05 5.65 0.99
C LEU A 34 1.20 6.68 2.10
N LYS A 35 0.86 6.26 3.32
CA LYS A 35 0.94 7.16 4.46
C LYS A 35 2.39 7.47 4.77
N ASP A 36 2.66 8.74 5.05
CA ASP A 36 3.99 9.17 5.40
C ASP A 36 4.37 8.65 6.78
N THR A 37 5.49 7.97 6.86
CA THR A 37 5.99 7.42 8.10
C THR A 37 7.24 8.14 8.57
N GLY A 38 7.44 9.36 8.07
CA GLY A 38 8.64 10.10 8.39
C GLY A 38 9.78 9.86 7.44
N SER A 39 9.53 9.14 6.36
CA SER A 39 10.57 8.85 5.39
C SER A 39 10.95 10.09 4.61
N GLN A 40 12.21 10.20 4.22
CA GLN A 40 12.67 11.31 3.42
C GLN A 40 12.55 11.05 1.94
N ALA A 41 12.66 9.80 1.54
CA ALA A 41 12.56 9.43 0.13
C ALA A 41 11.82 8.12 0.01
N VAL A 42 10.81 8.10 -0.85
CA VAL A 42 10.02 6.90 -1.10
C VAL A 42 9.98 6.65 -2.59
N PHE A 43 10.29 5.43 -2.98
CA PHE A 43 10.27 5.02 -4.37
C PHE A 43 9.31 3.86 -4.55
N PHE A 44 8.85 3.70 -5.78
CA PHE A 44 7.96 2.63 -6.20
C PHE A 44 8.70 1.76 -7.21
N ALA A 45 8.56 0.45 -7.10
CA ALA A 45 9.13 -0.49 -8.05
C ALA A 45 8.08 -1.54 -8.40
N SER A 46 7.95 -1.84 -9.67
CA SER A 46 6.92 -2.78 -10.11
C SER A 46 7.38 -3.62 -11.29
N SER A 47 6.62 -4.68 -11.53
CA SER A 47 6.87 -5.56 -12.66
C SER A 47 6.58 -4.91 -14.01
N LEU A 48 5.96 -3.74 -14.02
CA LEU A 48 5.66 -3.05 -15.27
C LEU A 48 6.91 -2.71 -16.07
N ASP A 49 8.03 -2.48 -15.41
CA ASP A 49 9.25 -2.08 -16.09
C ASP A 49 10.49 -2.74 -15.49
N GLY A 50 10.35 -3.93 -14.93
CA GLY A 50 11.50 -4.62 -14.37
C GLY A 50 11.97 -4.07 -13.06
N PHE A 51 11.07 -3.50 -12.29
CA PHE A 51 11.33 -3.02 -10.94
C PHE A 51 12.31 -1.85 -10.90
N GLN A 52 12.23 -0.98 -11.88
CA GLN A 52 12.98 0.27 -11.81
C GLN A 52 12.35 1.17 -10.77
N ARG A 53 13.18 1.98 -10.12
CA ARG A 53 12.72 2.84 -9.05
C ARG A 53 12.14 4.13 -9.59
N HIS A 54 10.95 4.48 -9.11
CA HIS A 54 10.29 5.73 -9.48
C HIS A 54 9.95 6.49 -8.22
N PRO A 55 10.36 7.75 -8.09
CA PRO A 55 10.07 8.50 -6.88
C PRO A 55 8.58 8.81 -6.80
N LEU A 56 8.06 8.70 -5.59
CA LEU A 56 6.69 9.11 -5.34
C LEU A 56 6.61 10.61 -5.16
N THR A 57 5.43 11.16 -5.42
CA THR A 57 5.17 12.57 -5.24
C THR A 57 4.43 12.77 -3.93
N ARG A 58 4.76 13.82 -3.20
CA ARG A 58 4.02 14.17 -2.01
C ARG A 58 2.64 14.66 -2.39
N HIS A 59 1.63 14.00 -1.86
CA HIS A 59 0.23 14.38 -2.12
C HIS A 59 -0.27 15.37 -1.08
N THR A 60 -0.01 15.06 0.19
CA THR A 60 -0.28 15.97 1.31
C THR A 60 0.93 15.89 2.23
N LYS A 61 0.87 16.60 3.35
CA LYS A 61 1.96 16.51 4.31
C LYS A 61 2.13 15.10 4.87
N LYS A 62 1.09 14.27 4.77
CA LYS A 62 1.12 12.96 5.40
C LYS A 62 0.99 11.82 4.42
N THR A 63 0.95 12.08 3.12
CA THR A 63 0.79 10.99 2.16
C THR A 63 1.66 11.21 0.94
N TRP A 64 2.09 10.08 0.37
CA TRP A 64 2.78 10.01 -0.91
C TRP A 64 1.84 9.41 -1.93
N ARG A 65 2.04 9.73 -3.19
CA ARG A 65 1.16 9.27 -4.24
C ARG A 65 1.94 8.91 -5.49
N ILE A 66 1.45 7.87 -6.19
CA ILE A 66 1.91 7.55 -7.54
C ILE A 66 0.70 7.06 -8.33
N ASN A 67 0.67 7.33 -9.62
CA ASN A 67 -0.38 6.84 -10.49
C ASN A 67 0.19 5.91 -11.54
N LEU A 68 -0.58 4.87 -11.88
CA LEU A 68 -0.14 3.79 -12.75
C LEU A 68 -1.29 3.37 -13.63
N PRO A 69 -1.03 2.66 -14.73
CA PRO A 69 -2.12 2.15 -15.54
C PRO A 69 -2.93 1.12 -14.76
N ALA A 70 -4.25 1.22 -14.87
CA ALA A 70 -5.16 0.33 -14.15
C ALA A 70 -5.69 -0.78 -15.04
N ASP A 71 -5.24 -0.87 -16.28
CA ASP A 71 -5.77 -1.84 -17.23
C ASP A 71 -4.91 -3.10 -17.33
N GLN A 72 -3.91 -3.24 -16.48
CA GLN A 72 -3.08 -4.42 -16.48
C GLN A 72 -2.67 -4.80 -15.07
N GLU A 73 -2.36 -6.06 -14.90
CA GLU A 73 -1.94 -6.58 -13.62
C GLU A 73 -0.45 -6.32 -13.42
N PHE A 74 -0.06 -6.01 -12.18
CA PHE A 74 1.36 -5.88 -11.86
C PHE A 74 1.59 -6.17 -10.39
N THR A 75 2.83 -6.52 -10.07
CA THR A 75 3.27 -6.67 -8.70
C THR A 75 4.17 -5.49 -8.35
N TYR A 76 4.20 -5.13 -7.08
CA TYR A 76 4.94 -3.94 -6.69
C TYR A 76 5.32 -3.93 -5.23
N PHE A 77 6.28 -3.09 -4.92
CA PHE A 77 6.65 -2.79 -3.54
C PHE A 77 7.23 -1.37 -3.51
N TYR A 78 7.43 -0.88 -2.32
CA TYR A 78 8.02 0.44 -2.12
C TYR A 78 9.41 0.34 -1.54
N ILE A 79 10.18 1.39 -1.69
CA ILE A 79 11.48 1.51 -1.07
C ILE A 79 11.47 2.79 -0.26
N MET A 80 11.57 2.66 1.06
CA MET A 80 11.57 3.79 1.97
C MET A 80 12.96 3.93 2.56
N ASP A 81 13.58 5.08 2.29
CA ASP A 81 14.94 5.36 2.79
C ASP A 81 15.87 4.19 2.55
N ASN A 82 15.86 3.69 1.31
CA ASN A 82 16.71 2.60 0.83
C ASN A 82 16.38 1.22 1.40
N GLN A 83 15.23 1.06 2.03
CA GLN A 83 14.79 -0.23 2.54
C GLN A 83 13.51 -0.67 1.84
N PRO A 84 13.42 -1.92 1.39
CA PRO A 84 12.17 -2.39 0.81
C PRO A 84 11.05 -2.34 1.83
N TYR A 85 9.87 -1.97 1.37
CA TYR A 85 8.71 -1.88 2.23
C TYR A 85 7.50 -2.45 1.50
N ILE A 86 6.82 -3.40 2.15
CA ILE A 86 5.60 -3.98 1.63
C ILE A 86 4.46 -3.44 2.48
N PRO A 87 3.57 -2.63 1.90
CA PRO A 87 2.47 -2.08 2.68
C PRO A 87 1.43 -3.14 2.97
N ASP A 88 0.42 -2.75 3.72
CA ASP A 88 -0.70 -3.62 4.02
C ASP A 88 -1.60 -3.68 2.78
N CYS A 89 -1.34 -4.62 1.92
CA CYS A 89 -2.11 -4.81 0.69
C CYS A 89 -2.87 -6.13 0.77
N PRO A 90 -4.08 -6.19 0.20
CA PRO A 90 -4.92 -7.38 0.34
C PRO A 90 -4.41 -8.58 -0.43
N TYR A 91 -3.69 -8.36 -1.54
CA TYR A 91 -3.22 -9.47 -2.36
C TYR A 91 -1.72 -9.40 -2.49
N ARG A 92 -1.07 -10.53 -2.24
CA ARG A 92 0.39 -10.62 -2.23
C ARG A 92 0.83 -11.90 -2.91
N GLU A 93 2.04 -11.87 -3.43
CA GLU A 93 2.69 -13.08 -3.92
C GLU A 93 4.10 -13.16 -3.38
N LYS A 94 4.63 -14.37 -3.27
CA LYS A 94 6.02 -14.58 -2.91
C LYS A 94 6.82 -14.81 -4.17
N ASP A 95 7.99 -14.19 -4.23
CA ASP A 95 8.90 -14.47 -5.32
C ASP A 95 9.75 -15.69 -4.98
N ASP A 96 10.67 -16.03 -5.88
CA ASP A 96 11.49 -17.22 -5.72
C ASP A 96 12.44 -17.13 -4.55
N PHE A 97 12.66 -15.95 -4.01
CA PHE A 97 13.60 -15.75 -2.92
C PHE A 97 12.89 -15.59 -1.58
N GLY A 98 11.59 -15.78 -1.54
CA GLY A 98 10.84 -15.67 -0.30
C GLY A 98 10.36 -14.29 0.05
N SER A 99 10.69 -13.29 -0.74
CA SER A 99 10.17 -11.94 -0.53
C SER A 99 8.74 -11.85 -1.03
N GLU A 100 7.97 -10.94 -0.44
CA GLU A 100 6.59 -10.73 -0.85
C GLU A 100 6.46 -9.43 -1.60
N ASN A 101 5.53 -9.42 -2.56
CA ASN A 101 5.17 -8.23 -3.30
C ASN A 101 3.66 -8.07 -3.25
N CYS A 102 3.20 -6.84 -3.31
CA CYS A 102 1.78 -6.57 -3.46
C CYS A 102 1.37 -6.87 -4.90
N ILE A 103 0.10 -7.21 -5.09
CA ILE A 103 -0.46 -7.45 -6.42
C ILE A 103 -1.56 -6.43 -6.67
N PHE A 104 -1.50 -5.78 -7.81
CA PHE A 104 -2.63 -5.03 -8.34
C PHE A 104 -3.16 -5.75 -9.56
N ALA A 105 -4.47 -5.98 -9.60
CA ALA A 105 -5.10 -6.56 -10.77
C ALA A 105 -6.45 -5.89 -10.98
N PRO A 106 -6.80 -5.55 -12.23
CA PRO A 106 -8.07 -4.87 -12.49
C PRO A 106 -9.28 -5.67 -12.04
N ASP A 107 -9.16 -6.99 -12.00
CA ASP A 107 -10.26 -7.86 -11.67
C ASP A 107 -10.39 -8.19 -10.18
N LEU A 108 -9.51 -7.70 -9.37
CA LEU A 108 -9.54 -8.00 -7.94
C LEU A 108 -10.31 -6.98 -7.14
#